data_32c97f23fdea845f978f25b6e0dfd599
#
_entry.id   32c97f23fdea845f978f25b6e0dfd599
#
_cell.length_a   1.000
_cell.length_b   1.000
_cell.length_c   1.000
_cell.angle_alpha   90.00
_cell.angle_beta   90.00
_cell.angle_gamma   90.00
#
_symmetry.space_group_name_H-M   'P 1'
#
loop_
_entity.id
_entity.type
_entity.pdbx_description
1 polymer ?
#
loop_
_entity_poly.entity_id
_entity_poly.type
_entity_poly.pdbx_seq_one_letter_code
_entity_poly.pdbx_strand_id
1 'polypeptide(L)'
;MDVVVENLTKSFGFQKAVDSISFTVRKGEILGFLGPNGAGKTTTMKIMSCFLFPDYGNIYFDKYSIHKHAYKIKQLIGYLPEHNPLYEEMNVIDFLNFIAKIHDIPHYKILPRVMDMIRLCGLEHEKHKNIRELSKGYRQRIGLAQALIHDPEVVILDEPTTGLDPNQIIEIRELIKNIGKEKTVIMSSHILAEIEATCDRVLIINRGKIVANGTSAELRRKSNTDKLLNVHIIVAPHPDIYNALDELPEIDNILPA
;
A
#
# COMPACT_ATOMS: atom_id res chain seq x y z
N MET A 1 -16.44 3.16 -4.42
CA MET A 1 -16.85 2.12 -3.43
C MET A 1 -16.13 2.39 -2.12
N ASP A 2 -16.89 2.43 -1.01
CA ASP A 2 -16.29 2.56 0.33
C ASP A 2 -15.86 1.18 0.82
N VAL A 3 -14.78 1.16 1.63
CA VAL A 3 -14.30 -0.08 2.26
C VAL A 3 -14.27 0.11 3.77
N VAL A 4 -14.99 -0.74 4.51
CA VAL A 4 -15.07 -0.69 5.98
C VAL A 4 -14.46 -1.95 6.55
N VAL A 5 -13.47 -1.79 7.41
CA VAL A 5 -12.78 -2.88 8.12
C VAL A 5 -13.18 -2.79 9.59
N GLU A 6 -13.70 -3.89 10.15
CA GLU A 6 -14.23 -3.97 11.51
C GLU A 6 -13.55 -5.07 12.32
N ASN A 7 -12.82 -4.68 13.36
CA ASN A 7 -12.19 -5.57 14.36
C ASN A 7 -11.40 -6.73 13.74
N LEU A 8 -10.70 -6.45 12.62
CA LEU A 8 -10.01 -7.45 11.84
C LEU A 8 -8.87 -8.06 12.65
N THR A 9 -8.87 -9.38 12.78
CA THR A 9 -7.82 -10.13 13.48
C THR A 9 -7.38 -11.33 12.67
N LYS A 10 -6.06 -11.55 12.57
CA LYS A 10 -5.46 -12.72 11.94
C LYS A 10 -4.23 -13.16 12.70
N SER A 11 -4.18 -14.45 13.03
CA SER A 11 -3.06 -15.10 13.71
C SER A 11 -2.44 -16.17 12.83
N PHE A 12 -1.16 -16.39 12.99
CA PHE A 12 -0.41 -17.51 12.45
C PHE A 12 0.30 -18.20 13.63
N GLY A 13 -0.21 -19.36 14.03
CA GLY A 13 0.18 -19.99 15.28
C GLY A 13 -0.10 -19.08 16.48
N PHE A 14 0.90 -18.80 17.29
CA PHE A 14 0.78 -17.93 18.46
C PHE A 14 0.95 -16.43 18.16
N GLN A 15 1.36 -16.08 16.95
CA GLN A 15 1.61 -14.69 16.57
C GLN A 15 0.38 -14.08 15.91
N LYS A 16 -0.13 -12.98 16.47
CA LYS A 16 -1.12 -12.14 15.82
C LYS A 16 -0.45 -11.23 14.80
N ALA A 17 -0.67 -11.51 13.52
CA ALA A 17 -0.19 -10.67 12.42
C ALA A 17 -1.05 -9.41 12.25
N VAL A 18 -2.34 -9.51 12.58
CA VAL A 18 -3.30 -8.39 12.64
C VAL A 18 -4.10 -8.56 13.92
N ASP A 19 -4.22 -7.51 14.74
CA ASP A 19 -4.83 -7.55 16.05
C ASP A 19 -5.90 -6.47 16.19
N SER A 20 -7.15 -6.84 15.90
CA SER A 20 -8.37 -6.04 16.10
C SER A 20 -8.31 -4.63 15.45
N ILE A 21 -7.87 -4.54 14.19
CA ILE A 21 -7.82 -3.27 13.48
C ILE A 21 -9.18 -2.91 12.90
N SER A 22 -9.52 -1.60 12.97
CA SER A 22 -10.73 -1.04 12.37
C SER A 22 -10.41 0.28 11.69
N PHE A 23 -10.87 0.43 10.45
CA PHE A 23 -10.72 1.65 9.66
C PHE A 23 -11.68 1.65 8.48
N THR A 24 -11.83 2.84 7.86
CA THR A 24 -12.65 3.01 6.66
C THR A 24 -11.82 3.66 5.56
N VAL A 25 -12.02 3.25 4.31
CA VAL A 25 -11.49 3.91 3.12
C VAL A 25 -12.67 4.47 2.34
N ARG A 26 -12.62 5.75 2.01
CA ARG A 26 -13.70 6.42 1.27
C ARG A 26 -13.55 6.19 -0.23
N LYS A 27 -14.66 6.21 -0.95
CA LYS A 27 -14.64 6.16 -2.40
C LYS A 27 -13.75 7.26 -2.99
N GLY A 28 -12.85 6.88 -3.89
CA GLY A 28 -11.93 7.82 -4.56
C GLY A 28 -10.76 8.27 -3.70
N GLU A 29 -10.56 7.68 -2.51
CA GLU A 29 -9.42 7.96 -1.64
C GLU A 29 -8.23 7.07 -2.02
N ILE A 30 -7.02 7.64 -1.97
CA ILE A 30 -5.76 6.88 -1.98
C ILE A 30 -5.28 6.73 -0.53
N LEU A 31 -5.50 5.56 0.07
CA LEU A 31 -5.05 5.25 1.42
C LEU A 31 -3.69 4.53 1.40
N GLY A 32 -2.73 5.07 2.14
CA GLY A 32 -1.42 4.46 2.34
C GLY A 32 -1.31 3.69 3.65
N PHE A 33 -0.91 2.42 3.58
CA PHE A 33 -0.51 1.62 4.74
C PHE A 33 1.00 1.72 4.94
N LEU A 34 1.45 2.40 5.99
CA LEU A 34 2.84 2.55 6.35
C LEU A 34 3.20 1.64 7.53
N GLY A 35 4.33 0.99 7.49
CA GLY A 35 4.85 0.22 8.62
C GLY A 35 6.04 -0.65 8.26
N PRO A 36 6.82 -1.12 9.24
CA PRO A 36 7.96 -1.98 9.01
C PRO A 36 7.54 -3.35 8.45
N ASN A 37 8.52 -4.12 7.98
CA ASN A 37 8.27 -5.50 7.56
C ASN A 37 7.76 -6.32 8.75
N GLY A 38 6.77 -7.20 8.49
CA GLY A 38 6.11 -7.96 9.54
C GLY A 38 5.07 -7.19 10.37
N ALA A 39 4.79 -5.91 10.07
CA ALA A 39 3.79 -5.13 10.81
C ALA A 39 2.34 -5.57 10.60
N GLY A 40 2.05 -6.39 9.57
CA GLY A 40 0.70 -6.86 9.25
C GLY A 40 0.12 -6.28 7.94
N LYS A 41 0.87 -5.45 7.19
CA LYS A 41 0.43 -4.81 5.93
C LYS A 41 -0.04 -5.84 4.90
N THR A 42 0.85 -6.70 4.44
CA THR A 42 0.57 -7.76 3.45
C THR A 42 -0.55 -8.70 3.90
N THR A 43 -0.61 -9.04 5.19
CA THR A 43 -1.70 -9.86 5.73
C THR A 43 -3.05 -9.15 5.58
N THR A 44 -3.12 -7.88 5.92
CA THR A 44 -4.33 -7.06 5.74
C THR A 44 -4.73 -6.98 4.26
N MET A 45 -3.79 -6.71 3.34
CA MET A 45 -4.04 -6.66 1.89
C MET A 45 -4.57 -7.99 1.35
N LYS A 46 -3.98 -9.12 1.79
CA LYS A 46 -4.44 -10.47 1.42
C LYS A 46 -5.86 -10.77 1.93
N ILE A 47 -6.24 -10.27 3.10
CA ILE A 47 -7.62 -10.44 3.60
C ILE A 47 -8.58 -9.55 2.80
N MET A 48 -8.21 -8.29 2.55
CA MET A 48 -9.02 -7.37 1.73
C MET A 48 -9.24 -7.90 0.31
N SER A 49 -8.24 -8.57 -0.27
CA SER A 49 -8.34 -9.20 -1.61
C SER A 49 -9.08 -10.54 -1.61
N CYS A 50 -9.65 -10.97 -0.49
CA CYS A 50 -10.28 -12.27 -0.32
C CYS A 50 -9.34 -13.46 -0.68
N PHE A 51 -8.02 -13.26 -0.58
CA PHE A 51 -7.03 -14.32 -0.73
C PHE A 51 -6.84 -15.10 0.58
N LEU A 52 -7.04 -14.41 1.71
CA LEU A 52 -6.95 -14.98 3.06
C LEU A 52 -8.21 -14.60 3.85
N PHE A 53 -8.71 -15.50 4.69
CA PHE A 53 -9.81 -15.19 5.59
C PHE A 53 -9.28 -14.75 6.98
N PRO A 54 -9.93 -13.77 7.63
CA PRO A 54 -9.61 -13.38 8.99
C PRO A 54 -10.09 -14.46 9.97
N ASP A 55 -9.50 -14.47 11.18
CA ASP A 55 -9.97 -15.31 12.28
C ASP A 55 -11.16 -14.64 13.00
N TYR A 56 -11.14 -13.29 13.08
CA TYR A 56 -12.23 -12.47 13.62
C TYR A 56 -12.37 -11.17 12.83
N GLY A 57 -13.55 -10.56 12.94
CA GLY A 57 -13.87 -9.32 12.25
C GLY A 57 -14.40 -9.52 10.85
N ASN A 58 -14.65 -8.42 10.15
CA ASN A 58 -15.18 -8.45 8.79
C ASN A 58 -14.64 -7.28 7.97
N ILE A 59 -14.73 -7.41 6.65
CA ILE A 59 -14.50 -6.31 5.71
C ILE A 59 -15.71 -6.20 4.81
N TYR A 60 -16.19 -4.98 4.65
CA TYR A 60 -17.30 -4.64 3.78
C TYR A 60 -16.81 -3.78 2.62
N PHE A 61 -17.18 -4.13 1.43
CA PHE A 61 -17.09 -3.33 0.23
C PHE A 61 -18.49 -2.83 -0.11
N ASP A 62 -18.83 -1.61 0.28
CA ASP A 62 -20.22 -1.12 0.40
C ASP A 62 -21.07 -2.12 1.19
N LYS A 63 -22.04 -2.77 0.52
CA LYS A 63 -22.92 -3.79 1.12
C LYS A 63 -22.37 -5.23 1.09
N TYR A 64 -21.23 -5.46 0.47
CA TYR A 64 -20.69 -6.81 0.28
C TYR A 64 -19.69 -7.18 1.37
N SER A 65 -20.00 -8.19 2.18
CA SER A 65 -19.11 -8.75 3.21
C SER A 65 -18.18 -9.80 2.61
N ILE A 66 -16.90 -9.82 3.00
CA ILE A 66 -15.92 -10.82 2.55
C ILE A 66 -16.34 -12.26 2.90
N HIS A 67 -17.07 -12.47 4.00
CA HIS A 67 -17.51 -13.80 4.40
C HIS A 67 -18.62 -14.37 3.50
N LYS A 68 -19.50 -13.51 2.99
CA LYS A 68 -20.68 -13.94 2.21
C LYS A 68 -20.54 -13.71 0.71
N HIS A 69 -19.74 -12.73 0.29
CA HIS A 69 -19.73 -12.25 -1.08
C HIS A 69 -18.32 -12.22 -1.69
N ALA A 70 -17.39 -13.08 -1.23
CA ALA A 70 -16.00 -13.09 -1.68
C ALA A 70 -15.84 -13.13 -3.20
N TYR A 71 -16.64 -13.95 -3.90
CA TYR A 71 -16.60 -14.02 -5.36
C TYR A 71 -16.98 -12.68 -6.01
N LYS A 72 -18.05 -12.02 -5.52
CA LYS A 72 -18.47 -10.71 -6.04
C LYS A 72 -17.44 -9.63 -5.77
N ILE A 73 -16.85 -9.65 -4.58
CA ILE A 73 -15.78 -8.70 -4.21
C ILE A 73 -14.57 -8.86 -5.13
N LYS A 74 -14.14 -10.09 -5.43
CA LYS A 74 -13.02 -10.35 -6.37
C LYS A 74 -13.26 -9.79 -7.77
N GLN A 75 -14.51 -9.64 -8.20
CA GLN A 75 -14.84 -8.97 -9.47
C GLN A 75 -14.75 -7.43 -9.39
N LEU A 76 -14.83 -6.86 -8.18
CA LEU A 76 -14.85 -5.42 -7.93
C LEU A 76 -13.50 -4.87 -7.52
N ILE A 77 -12.54 -5.74 -7.20
CA ILE A 77 -11.21 -5.35 -6.75
C ILE A 77 -10.13 -5.80 -7.73
N GLY A 78 -9.12 -4.96 -7.90
CA GLY A 78 -7.85 -5.32 -8.52
C GLY A 78 -6.78 -5.49 -7.45
N TYR A 79 -5.98 -6.54 -7.52
CA TYR A 79 -4.93 -6.80 -6.52
C TYR A 79 -3.57 -7.01 -7.19
N LEU A 80 -2.60 -6.22 -6.78
CA LEU A 80 -1.18 -6.40 -7.11
C LEU A 80 -0.45 -6.87 -5.84
N PRO A 81 -0.03 -8.12 -5.75
CA PRO A 81 0.78 -8.61 -4.64
C PRO A 81 2.23 -8.11 -4.75
N GLU A 82 2.96 -8.06 -3.63
CA GLU A 82 4.38 -7.71 -3.57
C GLU A 82 5.22 -8.59 -4.52
N HIS A 83 4.96 -9.89 -4.52
CA HIS A 83 5.55 -10.83 -5.46
C HIS A 83 4.48 -11.23 -6.49
N ASN A 84 4.57 -10.63 -7.67
CA ASN A 84 3.62 -10.87 -8.73
C ASN A 84 4.07 -12.06 -9.59
N PRO A 85 3.39 -13.24 -9.51
CA PRO A 85 3.72 -14.41 -10.32
C PRO A 85 3.19 -14.21 -11.75
N LEU A 86 4.03 -13.71 -12.64
CA LEU A 86 3.72 -13.57 -14.06
C LEU A 86 4.07 -14.85 -14.83
N TYR A 87 3.36 -15.13 -15.92
CA TYR A 87 3.73 -16.20 -16.85
C TYR A 87 4.86 -15.74 -17.76
N GLU A 88 6.09 -15.98 -17.34
CA GLU A 88 7.31 -15.42 -17.93
C GLU A 88 7.55 -15.79 -19.38
N GLU A 89 7.03 -16.95 -19.82
CA GLU A 89 7.15 -17.44 -21.23
C GLU A 89 6.15 -16.79 -22.18
N MET A 90 5.14 -16.07 -21.67
CA MET A 90 4.19 -15.34 -22.50
C MET A 90 4.71 -13.96 -22.84
N ASN A 91 4.35 -13.44 -24.01
CA ASN A 91 4.52 -12.02 -24.29
C ASN A 91 3.43 -11.19 -23.58
N VAL A 92 3.64 -9.88 -23.45
CA VAL A 92 2.77 -8.99 -22.69
C VAL A 92 1.32 -9.00 -23.20
N ILE A 93 1.13 -8.92 -24.51
CA ILE A 93 -0.21 -8.92 -25.14
C ILE A 93 -0.95 -10.23 -24.88
N ASP A 94 -0.29 -11.36 -25.07
CA ASP A 94 -0.92 -12.68 -24.88
C ASP A 94 -1.26 -12.90 -23.40
N PHE A 95 -0.38 -12.48 -22.50
CA PHE A 95 -0.64 -12.53 -21.07
C PHE A 95 -1.88 -11.70 -20.69
N LEU A 96 -1.96 -10.44 -21.13
CA LEU A 96 -3.12 -9.59 -20.82
C LEU A 96 -4.40 -10.10 -21.49
N ASN A 97 -4.33 -10.65 -22.71
CA ASN A 97 -5.46 -11.32 -23.34
C ASN A 97 -5.95 -12.54 -22.53
N PHE A 98 -5.01 -13.33 -22.00
CA PHE A 98 -5.31 -14.47 -21.14
C PHE A 98 -6.00 -14.02 -19.85
N ILE A 99 -5.49 -13.00 -19.17
CA ILE A 99 -6.10 -12.45 -17.96
C ILE A 99 -7.50 -11.89 -18.24
N ALA A 100 -7.67 -11.17 -19.35
CA ALA A 100 -8.97 -10.63 -19.74
C ALA A 100 -10.04 -11.75 -19.94
N LYS A 101 -9.64 -12.90 -20.48
CA LYS A 101 -10.51 -14.08 -20.61
C LYS A 101 -10.86 -14.69 -19.26
N ILE A 102 -9.92 -14.77 -18.32
CA ILE A 102 -10.16 -15.26 -16.95
C ILE A 102 -11.20 -14.41 -16.21
N HIS A 103 -11.21 -13.08 -16.49
CA HIS A 103 -12.20 -12.15 -15.92
C HIS A 103 -13.52 -12.09 -16.70
N ASP A 104 -13.78 -13.05 -17.60
CA ASP A 104 -15.01 -13.14 -18.39
C ASP A 104 -15.31 -11.86 -19.19
N ILE A 105 -14.29 -11.11 -19.62
CA ILE A 105 -14.48 -9.95 -20.48
C ILE A 105 -14.99 -10.43 -21.86
N PRO A 106 -16.11 -9.87 -22.38
CA PRO A 106 -16.65 -10.27 -23.67
C PRO A 106 -15.60 -10.18 -24.78
N HIS A 107 -15.52 -11.20 -25.65
CA HIS A 107 -14.48 -11.36 -26.64
C HIS A 107 -14.23 -10.09 -27.48
N TYR A 108 -15.32 -9.40 -27.89
CA TYR A 108 -15.21 -8.17 -28.68
C TYR A 108 -14.62 -6.96 -27.92
N LYS A 109 -14.58 -7.02 -26.58
CA LYS A 109 -14.01 -5.98 -25.70
C LYS A 109 -12.57 -6.29 -25.28
N ILE A 110 -12.09 -7.53 -25.45
CA ILE A 110 -10.77 -7.94 -24.93
C ILE A 110 -9.67 -7.10 -25.57
N LEU A 111 -9.56 -7.09 -26.90
CA LEU A 111 -8.47 -6.40 -27.59
C LEU A 111 -8.45 -4.88 -27.31
N PRO A 112 -9.59 -4.15 -27.41
CA PRO A 112 -9.64 -2.74 -26.99
C PRO A 112 -9.15 -2.54 -25.56
N ARG A 113 -9.63 -3.36 -24.62
CA ARG A 113 -9.26 -3.23 -23.21
C ARG A 113 -7.78 -3.54 -22.95
N VAL A 114 -7.22 -4.55 -23.58
CA VAL A 114 -5.79 -4.87 -23.51
C VAL A 114 -4.95 -3.70 -24.03
N MET A 115 -5.34 -3.10 -25.15
CA MET A 115 -4.62 -1.94 -25.71
C MET A 115 -4.73 -0.71 -24.82
N ASP A 116 -5.87 -0.52 -24.14
CA ASP A 116 -6.03 0.56 -23.16
C ASP A 116 -5.09 0.36 -21.97
N MET A 117 -4.97 -0.88 -21.44
CA MET A 117 -4.06 -1.19 -20.34
C MET A 117 -2.60 -1.04 -20.74
N ILE A 118 -2.24 -1.44 -21.97
CA ILE A 118 -0.89 -1.25 -22.52
C ILE A 118 -0.54 0.24 -22.54
N ARG A 119 -1.43 1.10 -23.02
CA ARG A 119 -1.23 2.55 -23.02
C ARG A 119 -1.17 3.13 -21.62
N LEU A 120 -2.14 2.80 -20.78
CA LEU A 120 -2.21 3.32 -19.41
C LEU A 120 -0.94 3.00 -18.60
N CYS A 121 -0.40 1.79 -18.77
CA CYS A 121 0.77 1.33 -18.02
C CYS A 121 2.11 1.58 -18.74
N GLY A 122 2.13 2.26 -19.91
CA GLY A 122 3.34 2.57 -20.65
C GLY A 122 4.09 1.33 -21.15
N LEU A 123 3.35 0.38 -21.75
CA LEU A 123 3.87 -0.91 -22.23
C LEU A 123 3.93 -1.01 -23.76
N GLU A 124 3.71 0.09 -24.50
CA GLU A 124 3.56 0.08 -25.96
C GLU A 124 4.78 -0.51 -26.67
N HIS A 125 5.96 -0.15 -26.22
CA HIS A 125 7.21 -0.59 -26.85
C HIS A 125 7.60 -2.02 -26.46
N GLU A 126 7.05 -2.54 -25.36
CA GLU A 126 7.38 -3.83 -24.78
C GLU A 126 6.33 -4.93 -25.03
N LYS A 127 5.21 -4.58 -25.65
CA LYS A 127 4.00 -5.44 -25.73
C LYS A 127 4.21 -6.78 -26.44
N HIS A 128 5.21 -6.90 -27.30
CA HIS A 128 5.53 -8.13 -28.05
C HIS A 128 6.70 -8.92 -27.45
N LYS A 129 7.38 -8.37 -26.43
CA LYS A 129 8.47 -9.07 -25.75
C LYS A 129 7.93 -10.09 -24.75
N ASN A 130 8.68 -11.16 -24.53
CA ASN A 130 8.38 -12.10 -23.46
C ASN A 130 8.60 -11.42 -22.09
N ILE A 131 7.76 -11.76 -21.12
CA ILE A 131 7.79 -11.14 -19.80
C ILE A 131 9.13 -11.38 -19.09
N ARG A 132 9.78 -12.53 -19.31
CA ARG A 132 11.12 -12.84 -18.76
C ARG A 132 12.22 -11.88 -19.24
N GLU A 133 12.06 -11.26 -20.41
CA GLU A 133 13.04 -10.36 -21.02
C GLU A 133 12.95 -8.94 -20.45
N LEU A 134 11.92 -8.66 -19.63
CA LEU A 134 11.62 -7.33 -19.14
C LEU A 134 12.27 -7.05 -17.80
N SER A 135 12.60 -5.76 -17.58
CA SER A 135 13.05 -5.28 -16.27
C SER A 135 11.98 -5.44 -15.19
N LYS A 136 12.39 -5.37 -13.94
CA LYS A 136 11.46 -5.44 -12.81
C LYS A 136 10.38 -4.35 -12.89
N GLY A 137 10.72 -3.13 -13.31
CA GLY A 137 9.78 -2.03 -13.49
C GLY A 137 8.70 -2.34 -14.53
N TYR A 138 9.06 -2.90 -15.66
CA TYR A 138 8.08 -3.32 -16.66
C TYR A 138 7.20 -4.49 -16.16
N ARG A 139 7.76 -5.45 -15.43
CA ARG A 139 6.98 -6.52 -14.81
C ARG A 139 5.97 -5.96 -13.79
N GLN A 140 6.35 -4.93 -13.04
CA GLN A 140 5.44 -4.25 -12.12
C GLN A 140 4.30 -3.54 -12.86
N ARG A 141 4.59 -2.88 -14.00
CA ARG A 141 3.58 -2.26 -14.87
C ARG A 141 2.62 -3.29 -15.47
N ILE A 142 3.10 -4.48 -15.83
CA ILE A 142 2.26 -5.60 -16.28
C ILE A 142 1.35 -6.05 -15.15
N GLY A 143 1.85 -6.15 -13.92
CA GLY A 143 1.03 -6.48 -12.74
C GLY A 143 -0.06 -5.45 -12.46
N LEU A 144 0.24 -4.16 -12.64
CA LEU A 144 -0.77 -3.10 -12.57
C LEU A 144 -1.81 -3.24 -13.69
N ALA A 145 -1.37 -3.48 -14.92
CA ALA A 145 -2.28 -3.72 -16.05
C ALA A 145 -3.20 -4.93 -15.79
N GLN A 146 -2.64 -6.03 -15.25
CA GLN A 146 -3.39 -7.21 -14.82
C GLN A 146 -4.43 -6.85 -13.76
N ALA A 147 -4.05 -6.10 -12.72
CA ALA A 147 -4.96 -5.72 -11.65
C ALA A 147 -6.09 -4.80 -12.12
N LEU A 148 -5.90 -4.06 -13.22
CA LEU A 148 -6.84 -3.07 -13.74
C LEU A 148 -7.71 -3.57 -14.89
N ILE A 149 -7.37 -4.69 -15.51
CA ILE A 149 -7.92 -5.11 -16.82
C ILE A 149 -9.44 -5.29 -16.81
N HIS A 150 -10.01 -5.74 -15.70
CA HIS A 150 -11.45 -5.98 -15.52
C HIS A 150 -12.20 -4.76 -15.00
N ASP A 151 -11.57 -3.59 -14.97
CA ASP A 151 -12.13 -2.32 -14.52
C ASP A 151 -12.66 -2.32 -13.08
N PRO A 152 -11.81 -2.67 -12.09
CA PRO A 152 -12.21 -2.71 -10.69
C PRO A 152 -12.60 -1.34 -10.14
N GLU A 153 -13.42 -1.31 -9.09
CA GLU A 153 -13.76 -0.08 -8.34
C GLU A 153 -12.72 0.24 -7.26
N VAL A 154 -12.07 -0.79 -6.72
CA VAL A 154 -11.02 -0.68 -5.68
C VAL A 154 -9.75 -1.36 -6.17
N VAL A 155 -8.61 -0.71 -6.00
CA VAL A 155 -7.29 -1.26 -6.37
C VAL A 155 -6.45 -1.39 -5.11
N ILE A 156 -5.95 -2.58 -4.85
CA ILE A 156 -5.12 -2.92 -3.70
C ILE A 156 -3.71 -3.23 -4.21
N LEU A 157 -2.71 -2.49 -3.72
CA LEU A 157 -1.32 -2.56 -4.18
C LEU A 157 -0.41 -2.86 -2.98
N ASP A 158 0.20 -4.03 -2.98
CA ASP A 158 1.12 -4.43 -1.91
C ASP A 158 2.56 -4.16 -2.32
N GLU A 159 3.20 -3.14 -1.71
CA GLU A 159 4.57 -2.69 -1.97
C GLU A 159 4.86 -2.44 -3.47
N PRO A 160 4.07 -1.62 -4.19
CA PRO A 160 4.12 -1.51 -5.65
C PRO A 160 5.43 -0.95 -6.22
N THR A 161 6.26 -0.34 -5.40
CA THR A 161 7.52 0.33 -5.76
C THR A 161 8.77 -0.43 -5.32
N THR A 162 8.60 -1.56 -4.62
CA THR A 162 9.71 -2.30 -4.02
C THR A 162 10.71 -2.80 -5.06
N GLY A 163 11.99 -2.38 -4.89
CA GLY A 163 13.13 -2.79 -5.71
C GLY A 163 13.13 -2.21 -7.12
N LEU A 164 12.46 -1.09 -7.31
CA LEU A 164 12.56 -0.24 -8.50
C LEU A 164 13.64 0.82 -8.32
N ASP A 165 14.18 1.31 -9.42
CA ASP A 165 15.06 2.47 -9.39
C ASP A 165 14.28 3.79 -9.17
N PRO A 166 14.95 4.89 -8.76
CA PRO A 166 14.29 6.15 -8.42
C PRO A 166 13.38 6.71 -9.54
N ASN A 167 13.77 6.58 -10.80
CA ASN A 167 12.97 7.07 -11.92
C ASN A 167 11.71 6.22 -12.10
N GLN A 168 11.84 4.91 -12.03
CA GLN A 168 10.70 3.99 -12.10
C GLN A 168 9.72 4.19 -10.94
N ILE A 169 10.21 4.50 -9.72
CA ILE A 169 9.35 4.83 -8.59
C ILE A 169 8.49 6.05 -8.89
N ILE A 170 9.07 7.12 -9.46
CA ILE A 170 8.33 8.32 -9.83
C ILE A 170 7.24 7.98 -10.85
N GLU A 171 7.55 7.22 -11.89
CA GLU A 171 6.62 6.84 -12.94
C GLU A 171 5.46 5.96 -12.42
N ILE A 172 5.75 4.99 -11.55
CA ILE A 172 4.71 4.15 -10.92
C ILE A 172 3.82 4.99 -10.00
N ARG A 173 4.38 5.94 -9.23
CA ARG A 173 3.60 6.84 -8.39
C ARG A 173 2.64 7.70 -9.19
N GLU A 174 3.10 8.30 -10.29
CA GLU A 174 2.24 9.08 -11.17
C GLU A 174 1.12 8.22 -11.80
N LEU A 175 1.43 6.97 -12.16
CA LEU A 175 0.43 6.03 -12.62
C LEU A 175 -0.62 5.73 -11.52
N ILE A 176 -0.19 5.47 -10.28
CA ILE A 176 -1.09 5.22 -9.13
C ILE A 176 -1.98 6.45 -8.87
N LYS A 177 -1.43 7.67 -8.89
CA LYS A 177 -2.21 8.91 -8.76
C LYS A 177 -3.25 9.06 -9.86
N ASN A 178 -2.89 8.74 -11.10
CA ASN A 178 -3.84 8.79 -12.22
C ASN A 178 -4.98 7.78 -12.03
N ILE A 179 -4.68 6.57 -11.57
CA ILE A 179 -5.68 5.55 -11.21
C ILE A 179 -6.58 6.06 -10.09
N GLY A 180 -6.02 6.71 -9.07
CA GLY A 180 -6.75 7.25 -7.91
C GLY A 180 -7.74 8.35 -8.24
N LYS A 181 -7.62 9.04 -9.39
CA LYS A 181 -8.61 10.03 -9.83
C LYS A 181 -9.99 9.43 -10.10
N GLU A 182 -10.05 8.15 -10.46
CA GLU A 182 -11.28 7.46 -10.83
C GLU A 182 -11.65 6.31 -9.88
N LYS A 183 -10.66 5.76 -9.17
CA LYS A 183 -10.79 4.55 -8.38
C LYS A 183 -10.37 4.78 -6.93
N THR A 184 -10.89 3.97 -6.01
CA THR A 184 -10.36 3.88 -4.65
C THR A 184 -9.08 3.06 -4.68
N VAL A 185 -8.00 3.58 -4.09
CA VAL A 185 -6.70 2.90 -4.07
C VAL A 185 -6.25 2.67 -2.62
N ILE A 186 -5.77 1.48 -2.34
CA ILE A 186 -5.15 1.12 -1.07
C ILE A 186 -3.77 0.58 -1.38
N MET A 187 -2.72 1.25 -0.90
CA MET A 187 -1.36 0.80 -1.15
C MET A 187 -0.57 0.64 0.15
N SER A 188 0.33 -0.34 0.19
CA SER A 188 1.30 -0.48 1.27
C SER A 188 2.67 0.01 0.85
N SER A 189 3.42 0.56 1.81
CA SER A 189 4.85 0.79 1.69
C SER A 189 5.50 0.80 3.08
N HIS A 190 6.79 0.56 3.14
CA HIS A 190 7.61 0.77 4.33
C HIS A 190 8.38 2.10 4.26
N ILE A 191 8.23 2.87 3.18
CA ILE A 191 8.92 4.14 2.92
C ILE A 191 7.94 5.29 3.06
N LEU A 192 8.12 6.12 4.09
CA LEU A 192 7.25 7.26 4.40
C LEU A 192 7.15 8.25 3.22
N ALA A 193 8.27 8.57 2.58
CA ALA A 193 8.31 9.53 1.48
C ALA A 193 7.46 9.10 0.26
N GLU A 194 7.33 7.80 0.00
CA GLU A 194 6.47 7.29 -1.07
C GLU A 194 4.99 7.47 -0.74
N ILE A 195 4.62 7.15 0.49
CA ILE A 195 3.24 7.29 0.98
C ILE A 195 2.84 8.77 1.00
N GLU A 196 3.68 9.66 1.55
CA GLU A 196 3.42 11.10 1.60
C GLU A 196 3.26 11.73 0.21
N ALA A 197 4.03 11.25 -0.75
CA ALA A 197 4.00 11.78 -2.12
C ALA A 197 2.81 11.27 -2.95
N THR A 198 2.12 10.20 -2.50
CA THR A 198 1.12 9.50 -3.33
C THR A 198 -0.27 9.49 -2.70
N CYS A 199 -0.37 9.38 -1.37
CA CYS A 199 -1.61 9.09 -0.67
C CYS A 199 -2.26 10.33 -0.06
N ASP A 200 -3.59 10.34 -0.03
CA ASP A 200 -4.39 11.39 0.62
C ASP A 200 -4.34 11.25 2.14
N ARG A 201 -4.30 10.01 2.63
CA ARG A 201 -4.28 9.67 4.06
C ARG A 201 -3.36 8.48 4.31
N VAL A 202 -2.77 8.48 5.49
CA VAL A 202 -1.81 7.47 5.95
C VAL A 202 -2.35 6.75 7.17
N LEU A 203 -2.27 5.44 7.16
CA LEU A 203 -2.54 4.57 8.28
C LEU A 203 -1.23 3.87 8.65
N ILE A 204 -0.72 4.16 9.86
CA ILE A 204 0.51 3.56 10.34
C ILE A 204 0.16 2.31 11.14
N ILE A 205 0.73 1.18 10.71
CA ILE A 205 0.56 -0.11 11.38
C ILE A 205 1.88 -0.59 11.97
N ASN A 206 1.83 -1.07 13.21
CA ASN A 206 2.98 -1.67 13.88
C ASN A 206 2.51 -2.84 14.76
N ARG A 207 3.20 -3.99 14.64
CA ARG A 207 2.89 -5.22 15.40
C ARG A 207 1.40 -5.60 15.34
N GLY A 208 0.81 -5.52 14.16
CA GLY A 208 -0.58 -5.85 13.90
C GLY A 208 -1.61 -4.82 14.36
N LYS A 209 -1.21 -3.68 14.91
CA LYS A 209 -2.13 -2.63 15.41
C LYS A 209 -1.97 -1.33 14.66
N ILE A 210 -3.07 -0.60 14.48
CA ILE A 210 -3.04 0.77 13.97
C ILE A 210 -2.53 1.68 15.08
N VAL A 211 -1.40 2.35 14.85
CA VAL A 211 -0.79 3.28 15.82
C VAL A 211 -1.06 4.74 15.47
N ALA A 212 -1.34 5.05 14.20
CA ALA A 212 -1.74 6.38 13.79
C ALA A 212 -2.59 6.32 12.52
N ASN A 213 -3.47 7.32 12.35
CA ASN A 213 -4.34 7.47 11.19
C ASN A 213 -4.61 8.98 10.99
N GLY A 214 -4.34 9.49 9.78
CA GLY A 214 -4.55 10.89 9.44
C GLY A 214 -3.84 11.28 8.15
N THR A 215 -4.00 12.51 7.72
CA THR A 215 -3.21 13.09 6.64
C THR A 215 -1.74 13.26 7.07
N SER A 216 -0.81 13.31 6.12
CA SER A 216 0.61 13.56 6.43
C SER A 216 0.83 14.81 7.26
N ALA A 217 0.04 15.87 7.01
CA ALA A 217 0.11 17.12 7.77
C ALA A 217 -0.35 16.95 9.23
N GLU A 218 -1.44 16.19 9.47
CA GLU A 218 -1.93 15.89 10.82
C GLU A 218 -0.95 15.03 11.61
N LEU A 219 -0.37 14.01 10.96
CA LEU A 219 0.60 13.13 11.60
C LEU A 219 1.89 13.88 11.97
N ARG A 220 2.38 14.78 11.11
CA ARG A 220 3.54 15.62 11.41
C ARG A 220 3.27 16.59 12.57
N ARG A 221 2.07 17.17 12.66
CA ARG A 221 1.71 18.05 13.80
C ARG A 221 1.70 17.27 15.12
N LYS A 222 1.15 16.09 15.16
CA LYS A 222 1.15 15.23 16.36
C LYS A 222 2.57 14.83 16.77
N SER A 223 3.44 14.54 15.81
CA SER A 223 4.86 14.24 16.07
C SER A 223 5.67 15.44 16.55
N ASN A 224 5.26 16.68 16.22
CA ASN A 224 5.97 17.88 16.63
C ASN A 224 5.64 18.34 18.06
N THR A 225 4.56 17.82 18.67
CA THR A 225 4.22 18.09 20.07
C THR A 225 5.11 17.34 21.07
N ASP A 226 5.82 16.29 20.63
CA ASP A 226 6.67 15.45 21.50
C ASP A 226 8.09 15.28 20.89
N LYS A 227 8.71 16.37 20.41
CA LYS A 227 10.12 16.31 19.99
C LYS A 227 11.02 16.30 21.20
N LEU A 228 11.43 15.14 21.66
CA LEU A 228 12.62 14.97 22.48
C LEU A 228 13.86 15.20 21.60
N LEU A 229 14.55 16.30 21.82
CA LEU A 229 15.83 16.61 21.20
C LEU A 229 16.94 16.11 22.14
N ASN A 230 17.62 15.02 21.77
CA ASN A 230 18.82 14.61 22.51
C ASN A 230 19.99 15.48 22.06
N VAL A 231 20.46 16.35 22.93
CA VAL A 231 21.60 17.22 22.67
C VAL A 231 22.79 16.70 23.48
N HIS A 232 23.87 16.32 22.79
CA HIS A 232 25.16 16.05 23.45
C HIS A 232 25.98 17.30 23.52
N ILE A 233 26.18 17.81 24.73
CA ILE A 233 27.02 18.99 24.98
C ILE A 233 28.35 18.52 25.55
N ILE A 234 29.45 18.74 24.81
CA ILE A 234 30.80 18.45 25.27
C ILE A 234 31.39 19.76 25.79
N VAL A 235 31.51 19.87 27.12
CA VAL A 235 32.09 21.04 27.78
C VAL A 235 33.13 20.59 28.80
N ALA A 236 34.09 21.46 29.12
CA ALA A 236 34.98 21.22 30.26
C ALA A 236 34.12 21.16 31.55
N PRO A 237 34.38 20.24 32.47
CA PRO A 237 33.58 20.04 33.67
C PRO A 237 33.54 21.33 34.50
N HIS A 238 32.37 21.96 34.60
CA HIS A 238 32.09 23.11 35.42
C HIS A 238 30.79 22.87 36.22
N PRO A 239 30.82 22.98 37.56
CA PRO A 239 29.67 22.63 38.40
C PRO A 239 28.39 23.44 38.12
N ASP A 240 28.55 24.68 37.60
CA ASP A 240 27.40 25.54 37.33
C ASP A 240 26.63 25.22 36.06
N ILE A 241 27.19 24.39 35.17
CA ILE A 241 26.51 24.02 33.89
C ILE A 241 25.29 23.13 34.14
N TYR A 242 25.38 22.21 35.05
CA TYR A 242 24.25 21.35 35.43
C TYR A 242 23.08 22.16 35.99
N ASN A 243 23.39 23.11 36.89
CA ASN A 243 22.37 23.98 37.49
C ASN A 243 21.75 24.91 36.44
N ALA A 244 22.54 25.48 35.54
CA ALA A 244 22.02 26.32 34.46
C ALA A 244 21.17 25.57 33.42
N LEU A 245 21.45 24.30 33.17
CA LEU A 245 20.65 23.47 32.28
C LEU A 245 19.34 22.99 32.96
N ASP A 246 19.36 22.69 34.26
CA ASP A 246 18.21 22.24 35.04
C ASP A 246 17.17 23.37 35.25
N GLU A 247 17.59 24.63 35.11
CA GLU A 247 16.72 25.81 35.18
C GLU A 247 15.97 26.10 33.87
N LEU A 248 16.30 25.39 32.77
CA LEU A 248 15.63 25.58 31.47
C LEU A 248 14.35 24.73 31.40
N PRO A 249 13.16 25.36 31.24
CA PRO A 249 11.87 24.64 31.24
C PRO A 249 11.71 23.71 30.04
N GLU A 250 12.56 23.76 29.03
CA GLU A 250 12.59 22.93 27.84
C GLU A 250 13.39 21.62 28.01
N ILE A 251 14.08 21.45 29.18
CA ILE A 251 14.91 20.26 29.44
C ILE A 251 14.20 19.32 30.39
N ASP A 252 13.81 18.13 29.88
CA ASP A 252 13.12 17.10 30.65
C ASP A 252 14.08 16.21 31.47
N ASN A 253 15.34 16.02 31.00
CA ASN A 253 16.30 15.16 31.71
C ASN A 253 17.75 15.45 31.29
N ILE A 254 18.65 15.44 32.28
CA ILE A 254 20.09 15.62 32.09
C ILE A 254 20.77 14.31 32.50
N LEU A 255 21.47 13.65 31.56
CA LEU A 255 22.25 12.45 31.82
C LEU A 255 23.73 12.80 31.79
N PRO A 256 24.52 12.41 32.79
CA PRO A 256 25.98 12.52 32.71
C PRO A 256 26.51 11.59 31.60
N ALA A 257 27.54 12.04 30.87
CA ALA A 257 28.18 11.32 29.78
C ALA A 257 29.01 10.13 30.30
#